data_20535daae35f36d4c369c0a5aab446b9
#
_entry.id   20535daae35f36d4c369c0a5aab446b9
#
_cell.length_a   1.000
_cell.length_b   1.000
_cell.length_c   1.000
_cell.angle_alpha   90.00
_cell.angle_beta   90.00
_cell.angle_gamma   90.00
#
_symmetry.space_group_name_H-M   'P 1'
#
loop_
_entity.id
_entity.type
_entity.pdbx_description
1 polymer ?
#
loop_
_entity_poly.entity_id
_entity_poly.type
_entity_poly.pdbx_seq_one_letter_code
_entity_poly.pdbx_strand_id
1 'polypeptide(L)'
;MSPADEIGGNALIVEPLARIPQIDGFSRTTLLEPGLIDRGPAVRAAVKAGVLGMFLGIIPILGIVLTGSLCVYFYRRERGFAPPAGAASRLGGAAGILAFAINALLIAIRVFALHARDEYIDLIVRVAQTLGYSADEAKMQAAALLTPAGMTVALVFGLIFTLLLSGLGGGVASWFFRSSSNS
;
A
#
# COMPACT_ATOMS: atom_id res chain seq x y z
N MET A 1 61.67 -37.39 58.55
CA MET A 1 61.46 -37.87 57.18
C MET A 1 60.01 -37.62 56.90
N SER A 2 59.74 -36.59 56.20
CA SER A 2 58.39 -36.12 55.83
C SER A 2 58.33 -35.98 54.31
N PRO A 3 57.39 -36.56 53.64
CA PRO A 3 57.16 -36.24 52.27
C PRO A 3 55.99 -35.23 52.19
N ALA A 4 56.39 -34.03 51.90
CA ALA A 4 55.47 -32.96 51.66
C ALA A 4 55.22 -32.81 50.16
N ASP A 5 53.97 -32.76 49.79
CA ASP A 5 53.38 -31.82 48.93
C ASP A 5 53.82 -31.80 47.48
N GLU A 6 53.15 -32.58 46.69
CA GLU A 6 52.88 -32.26 45.26
C GLU A 6 51.34 -32.03 45.02
N ILE A 7 50.91 -30.87 45.40
CA ILE A 7 49.62 -30.40 44.91
C ILE A 7 49.87 -29.54 43.67
N GLY A 8 49.86 -30.26 42.52
CA GLY A 8 49.86 -29.58 41.21
C GLY A 8 48.64 -28.73 41.00
N GLY A 9 48.83 -27.44 41.18
CA GLY A 9 47.79 -26.43 40.88
C GLY A 9 47.52 -26.41 39.37
N ASN A 10 46.43 -27.04 38.97
CA ASN A 10 45.83 -26.80 37.67
C ASN A 10 45.30 -25.36 37.64
N ALA A 11 46.18 -24.45 37.27
CA ALA A 11 45.73 -23.12 36.88
C ALA A 11 44.88 -23.28 35.59
N LEU A 12 43.57 -23.29 35.79
CA LEU A 12 42.63 -23.09 34.70
C LEU A 12 43.00 -21.76 34.03
N ILE A 13 43.73 -21.85 32.95
CA ILE A 13 43.91 -20.76 31.99
C ILE A 13 42.52 -20.48 31.46
N VAL A 14 41.82 -19.55 32.07
CA VAL A 14 40.62 -18.97 31.51
C VAL A 14 41.10 -18.18 30.28
N GLU A 15 41.06 -18.84 29.11
CA GLU A 15 41.20 -18.10 27.84
C GLU A 15 40.26 -16.92 27.90
N PRO A 16 40.72 -15.67 27.64
CA PRO A 16 39.84 -14.54 27.56
C PRO A 16 38.90 -14.84 26.41
N LEU A 17 37.61 -15.01 26.75
CA LEU A 17 36.51 -15.15 25.81
C LEU A 17 36.81 -14.28 24.59
N ALA A 18 37.14 -14.93 23.46
CA ALA A 18 37.42 -14.30 22.21
C ALA A 18 36.30 -13.27 21.98
N ARG A 19 36.71 -12.00 21.86
CA ARG A 19 35.77 -10.90 21.53
C ARG A 19 34.90 -11.38 20.40
N ILE A 20 33.65 -11.66 20.72
CA ILE A 20 32.61 -11.87 19.68
C ILE A 20 32.72 -10.63 18.82
N PRO A 21 33.08 -10.77 17.52
CA PRO A 21 33.11 -9.60 16.65
C PRO A 21 31.74 -8.94 16.74
N GLN A 22 31.71 -7.73 17.30
CA GLN A 22 30.53 -6.89 17.19
C GLN A 22 30.33 -6.67 15.70
N ILE A 23 29.41 -7.43 15.13
CA ILE A 23 28.95 -7.20 13.76
C ILE A 23 28.10 -5.95 13.86
N ASP A 24 28.78 -4.80 13.84
CA ASP A 24 28.17 -3.49 13.68
C ASP A 24 27.50 -3.50 12.29
N GLY A 25 26.20 -3.68 12.28
CA GLY A 25 25.40 -3.74 11.06
C GLY A 25 24.34 -4.83 11.04
N PHE A 26 24.23 -5.65 12.06
CA PHE A 26 23.10 -6.56 12.19
C PHE A 26 21.87 -5.73 12.59
N SER A 27 21.39 -4.95 11.63
CA SER A 27 20.08 -4.33 11.75
C SER A 27 19.07 -5.43 12.06
N ARG A 28 18.29 -5.27 13.13
CA ARG A 28 17.19 -6.18 13.56
C ARG A 28 16.20 -6.56 12.43
N THR A 29 16.41 -6.03 11.24
CA THR A 29 15.64 -6.22 10.03
C THR A 29 15.89 -7.55 9.31
N THR A 30 16.99 -8.28 9.60
CA THR A 30 17.35 -9.52 8.88
C THR A 30 16.71 -10.78 9.44
N LEU A 31 16.05 -10.71 10.59
CA LEU A 31 15.36 -11.86 11.20
C LEU A 31 13.84 -11.85 10.97
N LEU A 32 13.31 -10.90 10.19
CA LEU A 32 11.91 -10.97 9.80
C LEU A 32 11.74 -12.10 8.80
N GLU A 33 10.95 -13.09 9.18
CA GLU A 33 10.55 -14.19 8.30
C GLU A 33 10.19 -13.67 6.90
N PRO A 34 10.61 -14.38 5.81
CA PRO A 34 10.29 -13.97 4.45
C PRO A 34 8.77 -14.04 4.24
N GLY A 35 8.09 -12.92 4.49
CA GLY A 35 6.63 -12.81 4.42
C GLY A 35 6.05 -11.71 5.31
N LEU A 36 6.76 -11.28 6.35
CA LEU A 36 6.34 -10.14 7.17
C LEU A 36 6.67 -8.83 6.48
N ILE A 37 5.62 -8.05 6.24
CA ILE A 37 5.74 -6.67 5.72
C ILE A 37 6.24 -5.79 6.85
N ASP A 38 7.38 -5.13 6.66
CA ASP A 38 7.81 -4.10 7.58
C ASP A 38 6.84 -2.91 7.52
N ARG A 39 6.21 -2.63 8.64
CA ARG A 39 5.14 -1.61 8.73
C ARG A 39 5.62 -0.21 8.36
N GLY A 40 6.82 0.18 8.75
CA GLY A 40 7.34 1.52 8.50
C GLY A 40 7.47 1.85 7.01
N PRO A 41 8.26 1.12 6.21
CA PRO A 41 8.33 1.29 4.77
C PRO A 41 7.01 1.06 4.06
N ALA A 42 6.18 0.11 4.53
CA ALA A 42 4.88 -0.17 3.95
C ALA A 42 3.93 1.04 4.04
N VAL A 43 3.85 1.66 5.20
CA VAL A 43 3.02 2.87 5.41
C VAL A 43 3.53 4.03 4.55
N ARG A 44 4.85 4.28 4.52
CA ARG A 44 5.41 5.35 3.67
C ARG A 44 5.15 5.11 2.19
N ALA A 45 5.30 3.88 1.73
CA ALA A 45 5.02 3.51 0.34
C ALA A 45 3.53 3.69 0.01
N ALA A 46 2.63 3.26 0.90
CA ALA A 46 1.19 3.41 0.72
C ALA A 46 0.76 4.88 0.70
N VAL A 47 1.33 5.72 1.58
CA VAL A 47 1.04 7.16 1.60
C VAL A 47 1.52 7.83 0.31
N LYS A 48 2.76 7.59 -0.11
CA LYS A 48 3.30 8.15 -1.36
C LYS A 48 2.47 7.71 -2.58
N ALA A 49 2.14 6.43 -2.66
CA ALA A 49 1.34 5.90 -3.75
C ALA A 49 -0.11 6.39 -3.72
N GLY A 50 -0.71 6.51 -2.54
CA GLY A 50 -2.07 7.01 -2.36
C GLY A 50 -2.21 8.48 -2.76
N VAL A 51 -1.25 9.33 -2.38
CA VAL A 51 -1.21 10.74 -2.78
C VAL A 51 -1.01 10.88 -4.29
N LEU A 52 -0.08 10.12 -4.89
CA LEU A 52 0.09 10.11 -6.34
C LEU A 52 -1.11 9.52 -7.07
N GLY A 53 -1.75 8.51 -6.49
CA GLY A 53 -2.96 7.88 -7.02
C GLY A 53 -4.13 8.84 -7.17
N MET A 54 -4.20 9.87 -6.33
CA MET A 54 -5.18 10.94 -6.46
C MET A 54 -5.09 11.65 -7.83
N PHE A 55 -3.87 11.93 -8.29
CA PHE A 55 -3.65 12.56 -9.61
C PHE A 55 -3.87 11.59 -10.77
N LEU A 56 -3.62 10.30 -10.57
CA LEU A 56 -3.85 9.25 -11.56
C LEU A 56 -5.33 8.92 -11.74
N GLY A 57 -6.20 9.36 -10.83
CA GLY A 57 -7.66 9.19 -10.90
C GLY A 57 -8.33 9.83 -12.12
N ILE A 58 -7.60 10.64 -12.92
CA ILE A 58 -8.06 11.16 -14.22
C ILE A 58 -8.39 10.02 -15.19
N ILE A 59 -7.69 8.89 -15.09
CA ILE A 59 -7.97 7.67 -15.85
C ILE A 59 -8.48 6.62 -14.86
N PRO A 60 -9.81 6.44 -14.70
CA PRO A 60 -10.38 5.79 -13.52
C PRO A 60 -9.82 4.38 -13.25
N ILE A 61 -9.91 3.49 -14.22
CA ILE A 61 -9.51 2.08 -14.02
C ILE A 61 -7.98 1.95 -13.98
N LEU A 62 -7.29 2.54 -14.96
CA LEU A 62 -5.84 2.45 -15.08
C LEU A 62 -5.13 3.15 -13.91
N GLY A 63 -5.65 4.30 -13.47
CA GLY A 63 -5.12 5.05 -12.34
C GLY A 63 -5.17 4.25 -11.03
N ILE A 64 -6.25 3.51 -10.78
CA ILE A 64 -6.40 2.68 -9.58
C ILE A 64 -5.40 1.52 -9.61
N VAL A 65 -5.24 0.83 -10.74
CA VAL A 65 -4.27 -0.27 -10.90
C VAL A 65 -2.84 0.25 -10.75
N LEU A 66 -2.53 1.40 -11.36
CA LEU A 66 -1.22 2.04 -11.23
C LEU A 66 -0.91 2.46 -9.79
N THR A 67 -1.89 2.92 -9.02
CA THR A 67 -1.72 3.25 -7.60
C THR A 67 -1.21 2.05 -6.82
N GLY A 68 -1.79 0.87 -7.02
CA GLY A 68 -1.32 -0.37 -6.41
C GLY A 68 0.08 -0.76 -6.85
N SER A 69 0.37 -0.62 -8.14
CA SER A 69 1.71 -0.91 -8.71
C SER A 69 2.78 0.03 -8.17
N LEU A 70 2.49 1.33 -8.07
CA LEU A 70 3.38 2.34 -7.50
C LEU A 70 3.70 2.08 -6.02
N CYS A 71 2.73 1.59 -5.25
CA CYS A 71 2.96 1.23 -3.85
C CYS A 71 4.03 0.14 -3.74
N VAL A 72 3.95 -0.91 -4.55
CA VAL A 72 4.95 -1.98 -4.60
C VAL A 72 6.30 -1.46 -5.09
N TYR A 73 6.31 -0.58 -6.08
CA TYR A 73 7.53 0.06 -6.58
C TYR A 73 8.24 0.87 -5.49
N PHE A 74 7.51 1.72 -4.74
CA PHE A 74 8.10 2.51 -3.65
C PHE A 74 8.59 1.63 -2.50
N TYR A 75 7.84 0.57 -2.17
CA TYR A 75 8.27 -0.40 -1.17
C TYR A 75 9.56 -1.09 -1.58
N ARG A 76 9.64 -1.58 -2.84
CA ARG A 76 10.86 -2.17 -3.39
C ARG A 76 12.03 -1.21 -3.36
N ARG A 77 11.82 0.05 -3.71
CA ARG A 77 12.87 1.08 -3.70
C ARG A 77 13.43 1.33 -2.29
N GLU A 78 12.60 1.24 -1.26
CA GLU A 78 13.05 1.43 0.14
C GLU A 78 13.70 0.16 0.73
N ARG A 79 13.33 -1.02 0.27
CA ARG A 79 13.79 -2.30 0.84
C ARG A 79 14.77 -3.07 -0.03
N GLY A 80 14.91 -2.74 -1.30
CA GLY A 80 15.76 -3.46 -2.25
C GLY A 80 15.15 -4.75 -2.82
N PHE A 81 14.03 -5.24 -2.29
CA PHE A 81 13.36 -6.45 -2.76
C PHE A 81 11.86 -6.28 -2.93
N ALA A 82 11.27 -7.03 -3.86
CA ALA A 82 9.83 -7.04 -4.08
C ALA A 82 9.13 -7.97 -3.06
N PRO A 83 8.02 -7.52 -2.42
CA PRO A 83 7.28 -8.36 -1.50
C PRO A 83 6.60 -9.52 -2.25
N PRO A 84 6.24 -10.63 -1.55
CA PRO A 84 5.47 -11.72 -2.16
C PRO A 84 4.11 -11.21 -2.66
N ALA A 85 3.56 -11.84 -3.72
CA ALA A 85 2.36 -11.35 -4.41
C ALA A 85 1.17 -11.08 -3.47
N GLY A 86 0.94 -11.94 -2.49
CA GLY A 86 -0.11 -11.72 -1.48
C GLY A 86 0.15 -10.51 -0.58
N ALA A 87 1.40 -10.27 -0.21
CA ALA A 87 1.79 -9.09 0.56
C ALA A 87 1.72 -7.82 -0.31
N ALA A 88 2.14 -7.90 -1.57
CA ALA A 88 2.05 -6.83 -2.55
C ALA A 88 0.60 -6.41 -2.84
N SER A 89 -0.31 -7.39 -2.95
CA SER A 89 -1.74 -7.13 -3.11
C SER A 89 -2.34 -6.38 -1.90
N ARG A 90 -1.98 -6.78 -0.68
CA ARG A 90 -2.40 -6.07 0.54
C ARG A 90 -1.86 -4.65 0.61
N LEU A 91 -0.60 -4.44 0.22
CA LEU A 91 0.02 -3.11 0.12
C LEU A 91 -0.67 -2.24 -0.92
N GLY A 92 -0.93 -2.79 -2.10
CA GLY A 92 -1.68 -2.11 -3.15
C GLY A 92 -3.08 -1.75 -2.69
N GLY A 93 -3.80 -2.68 -2.05
CA GLY A 93 -5.11 -2.43 -1.46
C GLY A 93 -5.10 -1.30 -0.44
N ALA A 94 -4.13 -1.27 0.48
CA ALA A 94 -3.99 -0.20 1.46
C ALA A 94 -3.76 1.17 0.80
N ALA A 95 -2.94 1.25 -0.25
CA ALA A 95 -2.75 2.47 -1.02
C ALA A 95 -4.05 2.90 -1.74
N GLY A 96 -4.81 1.94 -2.26
CA GLY A 96 -6.11 2.19 -2.88
C GLY A 96 -7.14 2.75 -1.89
N ILE A 97 -7.23 2.20 -0.68
CA ILE A 97 -8.10 2.72 0.38
C ILE A 97 -7.74 4.17 0.69
N LEU A 98 -6.46 4.49 0.84
CA LEU A 98 -6.01 5.84 1.14
C LEU A 98 -6.35 6.80 -0.01
N ALA A 99 -6.07 6.42 -1.26
CA ALA A 99 -6.40 7.22 -2.43
C ALA A 99 -7.91 7.45 -2.53
N PHE A 100 -8.72 6.41 -2.29
CA PHE A 100 -10.17 6.50 -2.27
C PHE A 100 -10.67 7.44 -1.18
N ALA A 101 -10.15 7.32 0.05
CA ALA A 101 -10.54 8.18 1.16
C ALA A 101 -10.24 9.66 0.89
N ILE A 102 -9.07 9.97 0.31
CA ILE A 102 -8.72 11.33 -0.07
C ILE A 102 -9.69 11.86 -1.15
N ASN A 103 -9.96 11.08 -2.19
CA ASN A 103 -10.88 11.47 -3.26
C ASN A 103 -12.30 11.64 -2.73
N ALA A 104 -12.80 10.74 -1.90
CA ALA A 104 -14.11 10.84 -1.28
C ALA A 104 -14.24 12.10 -0.42
N LEU A 105 -13.20 12.43 0.37
CA LEU A 105 -13.13 13.64 1.16
C LEU A 105 -13.18 14.89 0.28
N LEU A 106 -12.40 14.92 -0.81
CA LEU A 106 -12.40 16.06 -1.74
C LEU A 106 -13.75 16.25 -2.43
N ILE A 107 -14.41 15.16 -2.82
CA ILE A 107 -15.77 15.20 -3.38
C ILE A 107 -16.74 15.74 -2.32
N ALA A 108 -16.66 15.24 -1.09
CA ALA A 108 -17.50 15.71 0.00
C ALA A 108 -17.32 17.23 0.25
N ILE A 109 -16.07 17.70 0.31
CA ILE A 109 -15.78 19.14 0.46
C ILE A 109 -16.37 19.94 -0.71
N ARG A 110 -16.21 19.50 -1.95
CA ARG A 110 -16.77 20.19 -3.11
C ARG A 110 -18.29 20.25 -3.07
N VAL A 111 -18.94 19.14 -2.80
CA VAL A 111 -20.41 19.04 -2.82
C VAL A 111 -21.03 19.76 -1.64
N PHE A 112 -20.50 19.63 -0.43
CA PHE A 112 -21.13 20.14 0.78
C PHE A 112 -20.61 21.52 1.21
N ALA A 113 -19.30 21.76 1.15
CA ALA A 113 -18.71 23.01 1.60
C ALA A 113 -18.70 24.09 0.51
N LEU A 114 -18.43 23.73 -0.74
CA LEU A 114 -18.37 24.67 -1.86
C LEU A 114 -19.69 24.77 -2.63
N HIS A 115 -20.74 24.07 -2.20
CA HIS A 115 -22.07 24.06 -2.84
C HIS A 115 -22.04 23.75 -4.36
N ALA A 116 -20.97 23.07 -4.83
CA ALA A 116 -20.77 22.71 -6.24
C ALA A 116 -21.56 21.46 -6.68
N ARG A 117 -22.75 21.27 -6.08
CA ARG A 117 -23.59 20.10 -6.36
C ARG A 117 -24.02 20.02 -7.82
N ASP A 118 -24.40 21.15 -8.38
CA ASP A 118 -24.92 21.22 -9.76
C ASP A 118 -23.80 20.95 -10.77
N GLU A 119 -22.59 21.47 -10.54
CA GLU A 119 -21.40 21.16 -11.36
C GLU A 119 -21.06 19.67 -11.33
N TYR A 120 -21.25 19.03 -10.17
CA TYR A 120 -21.00 17.61 -10.01
C TYR A 120 -22.05 16.76 -10.72
N ILE A 121 -23.32 17.16 -10.69
CA ILE A 121 -24.40 16.54 -11.48
C ILE A 121 -24.07 16.65 -12.96
N ASP A 122 -23.70 17.83 -13.45
CA ASP A 122 -23.35 18.05 -14.85
C ASP A 122 -22.17 17.20 -15.31
N LEU A 123 -21.17 17.00 -14.44
CA LEU A 123 -20.05 16.12 -14.71
C LEU A 123 -20.51 14.67 -14.86
N ILE A 124 -21.34 14.15 -13.95
CA ILE A 124 -21.90 12.79 -14.01
C ILE A 124 -22.72 12.61 -15.28
N VAL A 125 -23.55 13.59 -15.61
CA VAL A 125 -24.39 13.56 -16.82
C VAL A 125 -23.53 13.47 -18.08
N ARG A 126 -22.47 14.28 -18.19
CA ARG A 126 -21.54 14.20 -19.35
C ARG A 126 -20.89 12.84 -19.46
N VAL A 127 -20.41 12.28 -18.36
CA VAL A 127 -19.80 10.95 -18.36
C VAL A 127 -20.83 9.88 -18.76
N ALA A 128 -22.05 9.93 -18.24
CA ALA A 128 -23.10 8.99 -18.58
C ALA A 128 -23.50 9.07 -20.07
N GLN A 129 -23.55 10.27 -20.61
CA GLN A 129 -23.81 10.49 -22.05
C GLN A 129 -22.71 9.89 -22.93
N THR A 130 -21.44 9.93 -22.52
CA THR A 130 -20.37 9.25 -23.26
C THR A 130 -20.51 7.72 -23.25
N LEU A 131 -21.25 7.17 -22.29
CA LEU A 131 -21.58 5.75 -22.18
C LEU A 131 -22.87 5.38 -22.91
N GLY A 132 -23.54 6.34 -23.55
CA GLY A 132 -24.73 6.11 -24.37
C GLY A 132 -26.08 6.30 -23.64
N TYR A 133 -26.06 6.82 -22.41
CA TYR A 133 -27.30 7.16 -21.70
C TYR A 133 -27.94 8.44 -22.24
N SER A 134 -29.27 8.52 -22.21
CA SER A 134 -29.98 9.77 -22.53
C SER A 134 -29.74 10.82 -21.45
N ALA A 135 -29.86 12.11 -21.79
CA ALA A 135 -29.64 13.21 -20.84
C ALA A 135 -30.58 13.13 -19.62
N ASP A 136 -31.82 12.73 -19.83
CA ASP A 136 -32.82 12.64 -18.78
C ASP A 136 -32.58 11.45 -17.84
N GLU A 137 -32.23 10.30 -18.38
CA GLU A 137 -31.81 9.13 -17.59
C GLU A 137 -30.56 9.43 -16.77
N ALA A 138 -29.57 10.09 -17.37
CA ALA A 138 -28.33 10.46 -16.71
C ALA A 138 -28.59 11.45 -15.55
N LYS A 139 -29.48 12.44 -15.71
CA LYS A 139 -29.88 13.36 -14.65
C LYS A 139 -30.58 12.64 -13.51
N MET A 140 -31.51 11.75 -13.84
CA MET A 140 -32.24 10.98 -12.83
C MET A 140 -31.30 10.09 -12.01
N GLN A 141 -30.37 9.41 -12.67
CA GLN A 141 -29.34 8.62 -11.99
C GLN A 141 -28.40 9.47 -11.13
N ALA A 142 -27.93 10.62 -11.64
CA ALA A 142 -27.10 11.54 -10.89
C ALA A 142 -27.81 12.06 -9.64
N ALA A 143 -29.09 12.43 -9.76
CA ALA A 143 -29.89 12.87 -8.61
C ALA A 143 -30.07 11.74 -7.58
N ALA A 144 -30.30 10.51 -8.02
CA ALA A 144 -30.41 9.34 -7.13
C ALA A 144 -29.09 9.03 -6.40
N LEU A 145 -27.94 9.15 -7.09
CA LEU A 145 -26.61 8.96 -6.49
C LEU A 145 -26.29 9.99 -5.41
N LEU A 146 -26.83 11.21 -5.51
CA LEU A 146 -26.62 12.29 -4.53
C LEU A 146 -27.60 12.23 -3.35
N THR A 147 -28.48 11.26 -3.29
CA THR A 147 -29.24 10.97 -2.06
C THR A 147 -28.33 10.34 -1.01
N PRO A 148 -28.61 10.46 0.30
CA PRO A 148 -27.81 9.82 1.34
C PRO A 148 -27.64 8.30 1.13
N ALA A 149 -28.71 7.62 0.71
CA ALA A 149 -28.67 6.19 0.38
C ALA A 149 -27.79 5.90 -0.85
N GLY A 150 -27.96 6.67 -1.93
CA GLY A 150 -27.16 6.55 -3.15
C GLY A 150 -25.68 6.80 -2.91
N MET A 151 -25.35 7.84 -2.14
CA MET A 151 -23.96 8.12 -1.75
C MET A 151 -23.35 6.99 -0.94
N THR A 152 -24.09 6.41 0.02
CA THR A 152 -23.60 5.28 0.80
C THR A 152 -23.30 4.07 -0.10
N VAL A 153 -24.23 3.75 -0.99
CA VAL A 153 -24.05 2.66 -1.96
C VAL A 153 -22.84 2.93 -2.86
N ALA A 154 -22.73 4.14 -3.43
CA ALA A 154 -21.61 4.51 -4.29
C ALA A 154 -20.25 4.45 -3.57
N LEU A 155 -20.19 4.88 -2.29
CA LEU A 155 -18.98 4.79 -1.48
C LEU A 155 -18.57 3.34 -1.20
N VAL A 156 -19.52 2.48 -0.84
CA VAL A 156 -19.25 1.06 -0.57
C VAL A 156 -18.76 0.35 -1.82
N PHE A 157 -19.48 0.48 -2.93
CA PHE A 157 -19.07 -0.13 -4.20
C PHE A 157 -17.75 0.45 -4.72
N GLY A 158 -17.57 1.76 -4.65
CA GLY A 158 -16.34 2.41 -5.05
C GLY A 158 -15.13 1.95 -4.22
N LEU A 159 -15.32 1.78 -2.91
CA LEU A 159 -14.27 1.27 -2.02
C LEU A 159 -13.89 -0.18 -2.37
N ILE A 160 -14.89 -1.07 -2.52
CA ILE A 160 -14.65 -2.47 -2.89
C ILE A 160 -13.93 -2.55 -4.24
N PHE A 161 -14.42 -1.82 -5.23
CA PHE A 161 -13.85 -1.79 -6.57
C PHE A 161 -12.39 -1.28 -6.56
N THR A 162 -12.15 -0.19 -5.86
CA THR A 162 -10.81 0.39 -5.70
C THR A 162 -9.86 -0.58 -4.99
N LEU A 163 -10.31 -1.25 -3.94
CA LEU A 163 -9.51 -2.22 -3.20
C LEU A 163 -9.13 -3.42 -4.08
N LEU A 164 -10.07 -3.94 -4.85
CA LEU A 164 -9.81 -5.07 -5.76
C LEU A 164 -8.82 -4.69 -6.86
N LEU A 165 -9.06 -3.59 -7.58
CA LEU A 165 -8.21 -3.17 -8.69
C LEU A 165 -6.81 -2.75 -8.22
N SER A 166 -6.71 -2.00 -7.12
CA SER A 166 -5.42 -1.59 -6.57
C SER A 166 -4.66 -2.79 -5.99
N GLY A 167 -5.36 -3.73 -5.37
CA GLY A 167 -4.78 -5.00 -4.93
C GLY A 167 -4.24 -5.84 -6.08
N LEU A 168 -5.00 -5.95 -7.18
CA LEU A 168 -4.55 -6.62 -8.41
C LEU A 168 -3.32 -5.93 -8.99
N GLY A 169 -3.31 -4.60 -9.07
CA GLY A 169 -2.16 -3.81 -9.52
C GLY A 169 -0.90 -4.11 -8.71
N GLY A 170 -1.03 -4.18 -7.38
CA GLY A 170 0.08 -4.55 -6.49
C GLY A 170 0.59 -5.96 -6.73
N GLY A 171 -0.30 -6.94 -6.88
CA GLY A 171 0.03 -8.33 -7.16
C GLY A 171 0.78 -8.50 -8.49
N VAL A 172 0.27 -7.89 -9.56
CA VAL A 172 0.88 -7.91 -10.90
C VAL A 172 2.26 -7.25 -10.89
N ALA A 173 2.39 -6.08 -10.26
CA ALA A 173 3.69 -5.40 -10.15
C ALA A 173 4.74 -6.26 -9.44
N SER A 174 4.36 -6.96 -8.36
CA SER A 174 5.25 -7.87 -7.67
C SER A 174 5.76 -9.00 -8.57
N TRP A 175 4.87 -9.57 -9.39
CA TRP A 175 5.24 -10.62 -10.33
C TRP A 175 6.26 -10.11 -11.36
N PHE A 176 6.02 -8.95 -11.96
CA PHE A 176 6.95 -8.32 -12.91
C PHE A 176 8.33 -8.06 -12.30
N PHE A 177 8.36 -7.51 -11.09
CA PHE A 177 9.62 -7.18 -10.43
C PHE A 177 10.43 -8.39 -9.99
N ARG A 178 9.82 -9.55 -9.78
CA ARG A 178 10.52 -10.81 -9.50
C ARG A 178 11.08 -11.44 -10.74
N SER A 179 10.35 -11.42 -11.84
CA SER A 179 10.80 -11.96 -13.12
C SER A 179 12.06 -11.25 -13.61
N SER A 180 12.15 -9.93 -13.40
CA SER A 180 13.30 -9.11 -13.81
C SER A 180 14.57 -9.28 -12.96
N SER A 181 14.50 -9.94 -11.80
CA SER A 181 15.70 -10.18 -10.97
C SER A 181 16.36 -11.53 -11.23
N ASN A 182 15.77 -12.37 -12.07
CA ASN A 182 16.28 -13.70 -12.43
C ASN A 182 16.90 -13.74 -13.85
N SER A 183 16.99 -12.59 -14.52
CA SER A 183 17.67 -12.41 -15.82
C SER A 183 19.03 -11.77 -15.64
#